data_66eaeb4fb82b0bb0967ddcf428d55dc9
#
_entry.id   66eaeb4fb82b0bb0967ddcf428d55dc9
#
_cell.length_a   1.000
_cell.length_b   1.000
_cell.length_c   1.000
_cell.angle_alpha   90.00
_cell.angle_beta   90.00
_cell.angle_gamma   90.00
#
_symmetry.space_group_name_H-M   'P 1'
#
loop_
_entity.id
_entity.type
_entity.pdbx_description
1 polymer ?
#
loop_
_entity_poly.entity_id
_entity_poly.type
_entity_poly.pdbx_seq_one_letter_code
_entity_poly.pdbx_strand_id
1 'polypeptide(L)'
;MILISSSRSGGANLATHLMRTDQNEHVDVHELRGFVADNLHDAFKEVEAISRATKCKKYLFSISLNPPEEAAVSVEEFIRTVDRIEEKLGLVGQPRALVFHEKENRRHLHAVFSRIDAETMTAREMDFHKLKLRDISRELYLENGWKIPRGLMNSAERDPTNFSRAEWEQAKRFGQDPRWIKQVARECWTSSDNAKAFQRSLEDRSMHLAIGDRRSFVIVDSLGGVYSLPKALDIKTKEVRARLGDGAELPNVQDAQRQIGERLTPAMRKHIEASRKAFADKFRPMAEQKAQTTQQHREARRALELKQANERDNQAREAQSRMPRGLRGLWNRITGRYQEMRRENEAAADAKRKQHDSERQALIESQREQRRALQSQIASLRKRQAEQLLELRRDLGRFLKLSRSVPQQQTERADRAPQRGRGPDHER
;
A
#
# COMPACT_ATOMS: atom_id res chain seq x y z
N MET A 1 0.89 7.73 -15.16
CA MET A 1 0.90 7.43 -13.70
C MET A 1 -0.51 7.13 -13.22
N ILE A 2 -0.70 6.28 -12.22
CA ILE A 2 -2.01 6.10 -11.56
C ILE A 2 -2.18 7.18 -10.50
N LEU A 3 -3.27 7.94 -10.59
CA LEU A 3 -3.62 9.03 -9.69
C LEU A 3 -4.76 8.58 -8.77
N ILE A 4 -4.51 8.60 -7.45
CA ILE A 4 -5.51 8.20 -6.44
C ILE A 4 -5.73 9.36 -5.50
N SER A 5 -6.98 9.77 -5.31
CA SER A 5 -7.31 10.95 -4.51
C SER A 5 -8.35 10.69 -3.44
N SER A 6 -8.30 11.52 -2.40
CA SER A 6 -9.30 11.54 -1.33
C SER A 6 -9.37 12.91 -0.66
N SER A 7 -10.58 13.35 -0.31
CA SER A 7 -10.77 14.50 0.57
C SER A 7 -10.64 14.08 2.03
N ARG A 8 -9.88 14.84 2.82
CA ARG A 8 -9.49 14.51 4.19
C ARG A 8 -9.92 15.58 5.20
N SER A 9 -10.32 15.12 6.38
CA SER A 9 -10.32 15.85 7.63
C SER A 9 -9.19 15.30 8.50
N GLY A 10 -8.65 16.04 9.45
CA GLY A 10 -7.60 15.54 10.34
C GLY A 10 -6.19 15.69 9.76
N GLY A 11 -5.76 16.92 9.59
CA GLY A 11 -4.45 17.28 9.04
C GLY A 11 -3.29 16.68 9.82
N ALA A 12 -3.32 16.70 11.15
CA ALA A 12 -2.27 16.12 12.00
C ALA A 12 -2.07 14.62 11.73
N ASN A 13 -3.16 13.83 11.62
CA ASN A 13 -3.09 12.42 11.30
C ASN A 13 -2.54 12.17 9.89
N LEU A 14 -2.89 13.04 8.92
CA LEU A 14 -2.35 12.94 7.56
C LEU A 14 -0.87 13.26 7.54
N ALA A 15 -0.42 14.31 8.23
CA ALA A 15 0.99 14.66 8.35
C ALA A 15 1.80 13.52 8.98
N THR A 16 1.34 12.98 10.10
CA THR A 16 1.96 11.81 10.75
C THR A 16 2.05 10.62 9.78
N HIS A 17 0.97 10.35 9.03
CA HIS A 17 0.97 9.27 8.05
C HIS A 17 1.99 9.50 6.91
N LEU A 18 2.07 10.71 6.40
CA LEU A 18 3.00 11.06 5.32
C LEU A 18 4.47 11.06 5.79
N MET A 19 4.72 11.39 7.05
CA MET A 19 6.07 11.42 7.63
C MET A 19 6.54 10.04 8.15
N ARG A 20 5.75 8.96 8.00
CA ARG A 20 6.11 7.63 8.51
C ARG A 20 7.28 7.02 7.76
N THR A 21 8.34 6.71 8.50
CA THR A 21 9.56 6.06 8.01
C THR A 21 9.64 4.56 8.29
N ASP A 22 8.70 4.01 9.06
CA ASP A 22 8.61 2.57 9.36
C ASP A 22 8.18 1.73 8.14
N GLN A 23 7.39 2.32 7.25
CA GLN A 23 6.91 1.67 6.02
C GLN A 23 7.60 2.16 4.74
N ASN A 24 8.29 3.29 4.81
CA ASN A 24 8.99 3.91 3.70
C ASN A 24 10.50 3.90 3.95
N GLU A 25 11.27 3.61 2.92
CA GLU A 25 12.74 3.67 2.98
C GLU A 25 13.20 5.11 3.12
N HIS A 26 12.54 6.00 2.37
CA HIS A 26 12.76 7.45 2.46
C HIS A 26 11.43 8.20 2.41
N VAL A 27 11.40 9.33 3.10
CA VAL A 27 10.36 10.35 3.06
C VAL A 27 11.06 11.69 2.88
N ASP A 28 10.66 12.45 1.88
CA ASP A 28 11.22 13.75 1.55
C ASP A 28 10.08 14.77 1.36
N VAL A 29 10.05 15.82 2.20
CA VAL A 29 9.12 16.95 2.03
C VAL A 29 9.76 17.89 1.02
N HIS A 30 9.36 17.77 -0.24
CA HIS A 30 9.94 18.50 -1.34
C HIS A 30 9.49 19.96 -1.42
N GLU A 31 8.22 20.21 -1.13
CA GLU A 31 7.64 21.54 -1.24
C GLU A 31 6.55 21.78 -0.18
N LEU A 32 6.59 22.95 0.42
CA LEU A 32 5.50 23.55 1.21
C LEU A 32 5.22 24.94 0.63
N ARG A 33 4.25 25.05 -0.29
CA ARG A 33 3.91 26.30 -0.96
C ARG A 33 2.63 26.88 -0.38
N GLY A 34 2.64 28.19 -0.08
CA GLY A 34 1.46 28.92 0.39
C GLY A 34 1.11 28.70 1.86
N PHE A 35 2.02 28.10 2.65
CA PHE A 35 1.93 28.00 4.10
C PHE A 35 2.91 28.97 4.74
N VAL A 36 2.62 29.39 5.97
CA VAL A 36 3.56 30.14 6.82
C VAL A 36 4.51 29.17 7.53
N ALA A 37 4.00 28.01 7.93
CA ALA A 37 4.78 26.97 8.59
C ALA A 37 5.83 26.35 7.66
N ASP A 38 6.98 25.98 8.22
CA ASP A 38 8.11 25.34 7.57
C ASP A 38 8.10 23.79 7.68
N ASN A 39 7.08 23.24 8.35
CA ASN A 39 6.92 21.80 8.53
C ASN A 39 5.49 21.35 8.23
N LEU A 40 5.35 20.08 7.84
CA LEU A 40 4.10 19.51 7.35
C LEU A 40 2.98 19.47 8.40
N HIS A 41 3.31 19.24 9.68
CA HIS A 41 2.33 19.16 10.75
C HIS A 41 1.67 20.51 11.00
N ASP A 42 2.47 21.55 11.08
CA ASP A 42 1.98 22.90 11.35
C ASP A 42 1.32 23.50 10.13
N ALA A 43 1.83 23.24 8.92
CA ALA A 43 1.16 23.60 7.65
C ALA A 43 -0.27 23.04 7.57
N PHE A 44 -0.50 21.80 7.98
CA PHE A 44 -1.84 21.24 7.97
C PHE A 44 -2.72 21.72 9.13
N LYS A 45 -2.12 22.14 10.27
CA LYS A 45 -2.86 22.84 11.35
C LYS A 45 -3.32 24.23 10.91
N GLU A 46 -2.53 24.95 10.09
CA GLU A 46 -2.97 26.22 9.53
C GLU A 46 -4.27 26.05 8.73
N VAL A 47 -4.31 25.08 7.81
CA VAL A 47 -5.51 24.80 7.04
C VAL A 47 -6.68 24.36 7.92
N GLU A 48 -6.42 23.58 8.96
CA GLU A 48 -7.43 23.19 9.93
C GLU A 48 -7.99 24.42 10.67
N ALA A 49 -7.12 25.34 11.11
CA ALA A 49 -7.55 26.58 11.78
C ALA A 49 -8.44 27.44 10.86
N ILE A 50 -8.04 27.64 9.60
CA ILE A 50 -8.84 28.36 8.62
C ILE A 50 -10.19 27.63 8.38
N SER A 51 -10.18 26.29 8.37
CA SER A 51 -11.40 25.49 8.11
C SER A 51 -12.47 25.71 9.19
N ARG A 52 -12.10 26.05 10.42
CA ARG A 52 -13.04 26.29 11.53
C ARG A 52 -13.95 27.50 11.29
N ALA A 53 -13.51 28.45 10.48
CA ALA A 53 -14.34 29.58 10.04
C ALA A 53 -15.23 29.24 8.84
N THR A 54 -15.25 28.00 8.38
CA THR A 54 -16.04 27.52 7.23
C THR A 54 -16.90 26.32 7.61
N LYS A 55 -17.82 25.92 6.73
CA LYS A 55 -18.59 24.66 6.90
C LYS A 55 -17.85 23.44 6.36
N CYS A 56 -16.62 23.57 5.85
CA CYS A 56 -15.87 22.51 5.19
C CYS A 56 -15.20 21.58 6.17
N LYS A 57 -15.77 20.40 6.41
CA LYS A 57 -15.18 19.38 7.28
C LYS A 57 -13.99 18.65 6.66
N LYS A 58 -13.97 18.49 5.32
CA LYS A 58 -12.89 17.82 4.59
C LYS A 58 -12.02 18.85 3.87
N TYR A 59 -11.27 19.58 4.63
CA TYR A 59 -10.53 20.76 4.20
C TYR A 59 -9.24 20.49 3.43
N LEU A 60 -8.73 19.25 3.43
CA LEU A 60 -7.58 18.82 2.65
C LEU A 60 -7.99 17.93 1.49
N PHE A 61 -7.30 18.05 0.37
CA PHE A 61 -7.41 17.18 -0.78
C PHE A 61 -6.05 16.52 -1.04
N SER A 62 -5.97 15.21 -0.83
CA SER A 62 -4.74 14.44 -0.96
C SER A 62 -4.79 13.58 -2.22
N ILE A 63 -3.72 13.61 -3.00
CA ILE A 63 -3.53 12.82 -4.22
C ILE A 63 -2.22 12.07 -4.10
N SER A 64 -2.20 10.78 -4.46
CA SER A 64 -0.95 10.04 -4.66
C SER A 64 -0.72 9.80 -6.16
N LEU A 65 0.48 10.12 -6.62
CA LEU A 65 0.95 9.94 -7.99
C LEU A 65 1.85 8.70 -8.02
N ASN A 66 1.40 7.65 -8.68
CA ASN A 66 2.05 6.34 -8.69
C ASN A 66 2.46 5.97 -10.12
N PRO A 67 3.74 6.12 -10.50
CA PRO A 67 4.24 5.67 -11.80
C PRO A 67 4.19 4.14 -11.92
N PRO A 68 4.27 3.58 -13.14
CA PRO A 68 4.54 2.17 -13.33
C PRO A 68 5.81 1.74 -12.61
N GLU A 69 5.91 0.46 -12.24
CA GLU A 69 7.04 -0.06 -11.45
C GLU A 69 8.39 0.10 -12.15
N GLU A 70 8.39 -0.05 -13.47
CA GLU A 70 9.57 0.01 -14.32
C GLU A 70 9.93 1.44 -14.76
N ALA A 71 9.05 2.42 -14.51
CA ALA A 71 9.25 3.79 -14.97
C ALA A 71 10.22 4.57 -14.07
N ALA A 72 11.21 5.18 -14.70
CA ALA A 72 12.03 6.20 -14.07
C ALA A 72 11.42 7.58 -14.37
N VAL A 73 10.80 8.18 -13.37
CA VAL A 73 10.13 9.49 -13.48
C VAL A 73 10.94 10.54 -12.74
N SER A 74 11.26 11.63 -13.42
CA SER A 74 12.01 12.76 -12.83
C SER A 74 11.14 13.58 -11.86
N VAL A 75 11.79 14.36 -11.00
CA VAL A 75 11.10 15.28 -10.08
C VAL A 75 10.28 16.29 -10.87
N GLU A 76 10.84 16.83 -11.94
CA GLU A 76 10.21 17.83 -12.81
C GLU A 76 8.95 17.27 -13.48
N GLU A 77 8.95 15.99 -13.84
CA GLU A 77 7.77 15.36 -14.43
C GLU A 77 6.66 15.15 -13.39
N PHE A 78 7.00 14.82 -12.15
CA PHE A 78 6.05 14.81 -11.06
C PHE A 78 5.45 16.21 -10.82
N ILE A 79 6.28 17.25 -10.77
CA ILE A 79 5.83 18.64 -10.54
C ILE A 79 4.91 19.07 -11.68
N ARG A 80 5.31 18.89 -12.95
CA ARG A 80 4.46 19.21 -14.11
C ARG A 80 3.12 18.47 -14.06
N THR A 81 3.13 17.22 -13.60
CA THR A 81 1.88 16.46 -13.43
C THR A 81 1.01 17.07 -12.34
N VAL A 82 1.60 17.53 -11.23
CA VAL A 82 0.86 18.21 -10.15
C VAL A 82 0.28 19.54 -10.64
N ASP A 83 1.03 20.33 -11.38
CA ASP A 83 0.58 21.62 -11.93
C ASP A 83 -0.61 21.40 -12.89
N ARG A 84 -0.54 20.38 -13.76
CA ARG A 84 -1.67 19.96 -14.62
C ARG A 84 -2.91 19.53 -13.82
N ILE A 85 -2.71 18.86 -12.68
CA ILE A 85 -3.80 18.51 -11.76
C ILE A 85 -4.40 19.75 -11.11
N GLU A 86 -3.58 20.71 -10.68
CA GLU A 86 -4.06 22.00 -10.13
C GLU A 86 -4.98 22.71 -11.10
N GLU A 87 -4.56 22.85 -12.35
CA GLU A 87 -5.35 23.49 -13.41
C GLU A 87 -6.67 22.75 -13.64
N LYS A 88 -6.60 21.42 -13.85
CA LYS A 88 -7.78 20.60 -14.18
C LYS A 88 -8.82 20.56 -13.07
N LEU A 89 -8.39 20.67 -11.80
CA LEU A 89 -9.26 20.62 -10.63
C LEU A 89 -9.63 21.99 -10.06
N GLY A 90 -9.10 23.09 -10.62
CA GLY A 90 -9.35 24.45 -10.12
C GLY A 90 -8.70 24.73 -8.77
N LEU A 91 -7.50 24.13 -8.54
CA LEU A 91 -6.72 24.29 -7.31
C LEU A 91 -5.54 25.26 -7.47
N VAL A 92 -5.47 25.98 -8.60
CA VAL A 92 -4.41 26.96 -8.86
C VAL A 92 -4.37 28.00 -7.75
N GLY A 93 -3.17 28.27 -7.23
CA GLY A 93 -2.96 29.21 -6.13
C GLY A 93 -3.28 28.69 -4.73
N GLN A 94 -3.86 27.51 -4.59
CA GLN A 94 -4.10 26.91 -3.28
C GLN A 94 -2.79 26.50 -2.60
N PRO A 95 -2.68 26.60 -1.26
CA PRO A 95 -1.57 26.04 -0.51
C PRO A 95 -1.41 24.54 -0.81
N ARG A 96 -0.18 24.13 -1.14
CA ARG A 96 0.14 22.72 -1.44
C ARG A 96 1.40 22.23 -0.73
N ALA A 97 1.38 20.95 -0.35
CA ALA A 97 2.53 20.21 0.14
C ALA A 97 2.83 19.03 -0.80
N LEU A 98 4.10 18.85 -1.15
CA LEU A 98 4.60 17.75 -1.98
C LEU A 98 5.54 16.89 -1.16
N VAL A 99 5.20 15.61 -0.98
CA VAL A 99 5.97 14.66 -0.17
C VAL A 99 6.30 13.42 -1.01
N PHE A 100 7.59 13.19 -1.27
CA PHE A 100 8.05 11.97 -1.93
C PHE A 100 8.22 10.84 -0.93
N HIS A 101 7.77 9.66 -1.34
CA HIS A 101 8.01 8.40 -0.65
C HIS A 101 8.79 7.44 -1.54
N GLU A 102 9.72 6.71 -0.94
CA GLU A 102 10.38 5.58 -1.57
C GLU A 102 10.08 4.31 -0.77
N LYS A 103 9.56 3.31 -1.45
CA LYS A 103 9.23 2.01 -0.88
C LYS A 103 9.44 0.92 -1.91
N GLU A 104 10.19 -0.13 -1.51
CA GLU A 104 10.44 -1.29 -2.38
C GLU A 104 10.96 -0.87 -3.77
N ASN A 105 11.93 0.05 -3.77
CA ASN A 105 12.54 0.66 -4.96
C ASN A 105 11.59 1.47 -5.86
N ARG A 106 10.37 1.75 -5.41
CA ARG A 106 9.40 2.60 -6.12
C ARG A 106 9.36 3.98 -5.48
N ARG A 107 9.40 5.01 -6.31
CA ARG A 107 9.19 6.40 -5.88
C ARG A 107 7.80 6.84 -6.29
N HIS A 108 7.07 7.46 -5.37
CA HIS A 108 5.76 8.04 -5.61
C HIS A 108 5.64 9.37 -4.87
N LEU A 109 4.77 10.23 -5.35
CA LEU A 109 4.54 11.55 -4.79
C LEU A 109 3.16 11.61 -4.13
N HIS A 110 3.09 12.21 -2.96
CA HIS A 110 1.86 12.69 -2.36
C HIS A 110 1.78 14.21 -2.52
N ALA A 111 0.74 14.68 -3.20
CA ALA A 111 0.39 16.09 -3.27
C ALA A 111 -0.84 16.34 -2.39
N VAL A 112 -0.75 17.27 -1.46
CA VAL A 112 -1.84 17.65 -0.56
C VAL A 112 -2.13 19.12 -0.72
N PHE A 113 -3.39 19.46 -1.01
CA PHE A 113 -3.86 20.81 -1.23
C PHE A 113 -4.81 21.26 -0.13
N SER A 114 -4.77 22.54 0.25
CA SER A 114 -5.90 23.19 0.90
C SER A 114 -7.08 23.26 -0.07
N ARG A 115 -8.26 22.86 0.41
CA ARG A 115 -9.51 23.10 -0.34
C ARG A 115 -10.13 24.44 -0.04
N ILE A 116 -9.65 25.12 0.99
CA ILE A 116 -10.24 26.39 1.40
C ILE A 116 -9.47 27.51 0.74
N ASP A 117 -10.21 28.34 0.04
CA ASP A 117 -9.75 29.61 -0.45
C ASP A 117 -9.79 30.62 0.71
N ALA A 118 -8.61 31.10 1.12
CA ALA A 118 -8.49 31.98 2.28
C ALA A 118 -9.02 33.40 2.03
N GLU A 119 -9.12 33.83 0.77
CA GLU A 119 -9.66 35.15 0.43
C GLU A 119 -11.18 35.16 0.51
N THR A 120 -11.83 34.12 -0.02
CA THR A 120 -13.29 34.03 -0.08
C THR A 120 -13.90 33.24 1.06
N MET A 121 -13.08 32.57 1.89
CA MET A 121 -13.48 31.66 2.96
C MET A 121 -14.45 30.56 2.48
N THR A 122 -14.29 30.12 1.23
CA THR A 122 -15.10 29.06 0.61
C THR A 122 -14.27 27.84 0.28
N ALA A 123 -14.91 26.68 0.25
CA ALA A 123 -14.25 25.44 -0.14
C ALA A 123 -14.32 25.23 -1.65
N ARG A 124 -13.19 24.94 -2.29
CA ARG A 124 -13.15 24.50 -3.69
C ARG A 124 -13.89 23.17 -3.85
N GLU A 125 -14.77 23.11 -4.82
CA GLU A 125 -15.54 21.91 -5.15
C GLU A 125 -14.66 20.86 -5.86
N MET A 126 -14.81 19.61 -5.45
CA MET A 126 -14.03 18.50 -6.00
C MET A 126 -14.90 17.55 -6.82
N ASP A 127 -15.86 18.09 -7.56
CA ASP A 127 -16.77 17.30 -8.34
C ASP A 127 -16.07 16.58 -9.49
N PHE A 128 -16.46 15.33 -9.68
CA PHE A 128 -15.90 14.45 -10.71
C PHE A 128 -14.37 14.35 -10.70
N HIS A 129 -13.70 14.69 -9.58
CA HIS A 129 -12.23 14.64 -9.48
C HIS A 129 -11.67 13.27 -9.90
N LYS A 130 -12.34 12.15 -9.59
CA LYS A 130 -11.89 10.82 -9.98
C LYS A 130 -11.90 10.59 -11.49
N LEU A 131 -12.89 11.14 -12.19
CA LEU A 131 -12.96 11.07 -13.66
C LEU A 131 -11.87 11.93 -14.29
N LYS A 132 -11.75 13.19 -13.84
CA LYS A 132 -10.72 14.12 -14.30
C LYS A 132 -9.31 13.55 -14.11
N LEU A 133 -9.02 12.99 -12.94
CA LEU A 133 -7.73 12.35 -12.65
C LEU A 133 -7.48 11.07 -13.46
N ARG A 134 -8.53 10.31 -13.77
CA ARG A 134 -8.42 9.14 -14.64
C ARG A 134 -8.05 9.55 -16.06
N ASP A 135 -8.60 10.65 -16.56
CA ASP A 135 -8.27 11.15 -17.89
C ASP A 135 -6.82 11.64 -17.95
N ILE A 136 -6.36 12.42 -16.96
CA ILE A 136 -4.93 12.79 -16.82
C ILE A 136 -4.05 11.52 -16.74
N SER A 137 -4.47 10.50 -15.97
CA SER A 137 -3.72 9.23 -15.90
C SER A 137 -3.55 8.59 -17.27
N ARG A 138 -4.60 8.54 -18.10
CA ARG A 138 -4.55 7.98 -19.46
C ARG A 138 -3.59 8.77 -20.35
N GLU A 139 -3.70 10.08 -20.32
CA GLU A 139 -2.84 10.99 -21.08
C GLU A 139 -1.36 10.76 -20.72
N LEU A 140 -1.04 10.71 -19.41
CA LEU A 140 0.33 10.41 -18.94
C LEU A 140 0.86 9.05 -19.40
N TYR A 141 0.02 8.02 -19.46
CA TYR A 141 0.42 6.71 -19.99
C TYR A 141 0.73 6.77 -21.49
N LEU A 142 -0.05 7.52 -22.26
CA LEU A 142 0.15 7.71 -23.70
C LEU A 142 1.39 8.55 -23.98
N GLU A 143 1.55 9.69 -23.30
CA GLU A 143 2.66 10.63 -23.47
C GLU A 143 4.02 9.96 -23.19
N ASN A 144 4.07 9.07 -22.20
CA ASN A 144 5.29 8.38 -21.79
C ASN A 144 5.48 6.98 -22.44
N GLY A 145 4.58 6.58 -23.33
CA GLY A 145 4.66 5.26 -23.97
C GLY A 145 4.52 4.07 -23.00
N TRP A 146 3.93 4.27 -21.83
CA TRP A 146 3.74 3.21 -20.85
C TRP A 146 2.59 2.30 -21.21
N LYS A 147 2.70 1.01 -20.88
CA LYS A 147 1.62 0.04 -21.06
C LYS A 147 0.41 0.39 -20.19
N ILE A 148 -0.68 0.79 -20.81
CA ILE A 148 -1.90 1.21 -20.11
C ILE A 148 -2.56 0.00 -19.45
N PRO A 149 -2.88 0.04 -18.12
CA PRO A 149 -3.66 -0.99 -17.46
C PRO A 149 -5.07 -1.10 -18.06
N ARG A 150 -5.55 -2.32 -18.29
CA ARG A 150 -6.88 -2.58 -18.92
C ARG A 150 -8.02 -1.82 -18.21
N GLY A 151 -8.06 -1.84 -16.89
CA GLY A 151 -9.08 -1.12 -16.11
C GLY A 151 -8.99 0.41 -16.18
N LEU A 152 -7.87 0.97 -16.66
CA LEU A 152 -7.74 2.39 -16.93
C LEU A 152 -8.33 2.76 -18.30
N MET A 153 -8.23 1.85 -19.28
CA MET A 153 -8.84 2.01 -20.60
C MET A 153 -10.37 1.87 -20.53
N ASN A 154 -10.83 0.74 -19.99
CA ASN A 154 -12.24 0.43 -19.84
C ASN A 154 -12.49 -0.09 -18.41
N SER A 155 -13.36 0.55 -17.66
CA SER A 155 -13.68 0.13 -16.29
C SER A 155 -14.34 -1.26 -16.20
N ALA A 156 -14.99 -1.71 -17.27
CA ALA A 156 -15.56 -3.05 -17.37
C ALA A 156 -14.50 -4.15 -17.53
N GLU A 157 -13.31 -3.79 -18.05
CA GLU A 157 -12.17 -4.69 -18.23
C GLU A 157 -11.23 -4.70 -17.00
N ARG A 158 -11.67 -4.16 -15.87
CA ARG A 158 -10.92 -4.21 -14.63
C ARG A 158 -10.67 -5.67 -14.24
N ASP A 159 -9.43 -5.98 -13.88
CA ASP A 159 -9.08 -7.30 -13.36
C ASP A 159 -9.96 -7.61 -12.12
N PRO A 160 -10.80 -8.64 -12.17
CA PRO A 160 -11.71 -8.98 -11.08
C PRO A 160 -10.98 -9.48 -9.83
N THR A 161 -9.69 -9.82 -9.94
CA THR A 161 -8.84 -10.20 -8.81
C THR A 161 -8.17 -9.01 -8.14
N ASN A 162 -8.37 -7.77 -8.62
CA ASN A 162 -7.89 -6.57 -7.95
C ASN A 162 -8.39 -6.49 -6.51
N PHE A 163 -7.52 -6.07 -5.62
CA PHE A 163 -7.76 -6.01 -4.18
C PHE A 163 -7.47 -4.62 -3.60
N SER A 164 -8.15 -4.30 -2.51
CA SER A 164 -7.91 -3.11 -1.72
C SER A 164 -6.70 -3.30 -0.79
N ARG A 165 -6.16 -2.20 -0.26
CA ARG A 165 -5.10 -2.25 0.75
C ARG A 165 -5.52 -3.08 1.98
N ALA A 166 -6.76 -2.96 2.43
CA ALA A 166 -7.28 -3.72 3.57
C ALA A 166 -7.28 -5.23 3.30
N GLU A 167 -7.70 -5.67 2.11
CA GLU A 167 -7.65 -7.07 1.70
C GLU A 167 -6.21 -7.58 1.62
N TRP A 168 -5.27 -6.75 1.14
CA TRP A 168 -3.86 -7.10 1.09
C TRP A 168 -3.26 -7.23 2.49
N GLU A 169 -3.50 -6.27 3.39
CA GLU A 169 -2.99 -6.33 4.76
C GLU A 169 -3.57 -7.52 5.53
N GLN A 170 -4.84 -7.84 5.31
CA GLN A 170 -5.49 -9.01 5.88
C GLN A 170 -4.87 -10.31 5.37
N ALA A 171 -4.75 -10.46 4.06
CA ALA A 171 -4.16 -11.65 3.46
C ALA A 171 -2.69 -11.84 3.89
N LYS A 172 -1.92 -10.76 3.96
CA LYS A 172 -0.52 -10.77 4.40
C LYS A 172 -0.33 -11.32 5.82
N ARG A 173 -1.25 -11.04 6.76
CA ARG A 173 -1.19 -11.58 8.14
C ARG A 173 -1.17 -13.08 8.18
N PHE A 174 -1.82 -13.73 7.22
CA PHE A 174 -1.91 -15.18 7.08
C PHE A 174 -0.98 -15.75 6.00
N GLY A 175 -0.04 -14.95 5.49
CA GLY A 175 0.87 -15.36 4.42
C GLY A 175 0.16 -15.67 3.10
N GLN A 176 -0.96 -14.99 2.82
CA GLN A 176 -1.83 -15.21 1.66
C GLN A 176 -1.61 -14.16 0.58
N ASP A 177 -1.93 -14.54 -0.67
CA ASP A 177 -2.14 -13.60 -1.77
C ASP A 177 -3.65 -13.37 -1.95
N PRO A 178 -4.15 -12.13 -1.84
CA PRO A 178 -5.57 -11.84 -2.00
C PRO A 178 -6.07 -12.16 -3.40
N ARG A 179 -5.22 -12.13 -4.43
CA ARG A 179 -5.58 -12.53 -5.81
C ARG A 179 -5.94 -14.01 -5.89
N TRP A 180 -5.11 -14.84 -5.26
CA TRP A 180 -5.36 -16.27 -5.21
C TRP A 180 -6.69 -16.58 -4.50
N ILE A 181 -6.97 -15.92 -3.37
CA ILE A 181 -8.25 -16.08 -2.64
C ILE A 181 -9.43 -15.75 -3.56
N LYS A 182 -9.37 -14.62 -4.27
CA LYS A 182 -10.41 -14.20 -5.20
C LYS A 182 -10.55 -15.16 -6.38
N GLN A 183 -9.44 -15.60 -6.95
CA GLN A 183 -9.44 -16.55 -8.05
C GLN A 183 -10.10 -17.87 -7.64
N VAL A 184 -9.69 -18.46 -6.53
CA VAL A 184 -10.25 -19.72 -6.04
C VAL A 184 -11.74 -19.58 -5.71
N ALA A 185 -12.13 -18.52 -5.01
CA ALA A 185 -13.54 -18.28 -4.70
C ALA A 185 -14.40 -18.19 -5.96
N ARG A 186 -13.92 -17.48 -6.99
CA ARG A 186 -14.62 -17.32 -8.28
C ARG A 186 -14.69 -18.62 -9.06
N GLU A 187 -13.60 -19.38 -9.14
CA GLU A 187 -13.60 -20.69 -9.77
C GLU A 187 -14.60 -21.66 -9.11
N CYS A 188 -14.59 -21.73 -7.77
CA CYS A 188 -15.57 -22.52 -7.02
C CYS A 188 -17.00 -22.06 -7.26
N TRP A 189 -17.21 -20.73 -7.30
CA TRP A 189 -18.53 -20.15 -7.55
C TRP A 189 -19.06 -20.47 -8.94
N THR A 190 -18.19 -20.39 -9.96
CA THR A 190 -18.56 -20.63 -11.36
C THR A 190 -18.79 -22.12 -11.66
N SER A 191 -18.01 -23.00 -11.01
CA SER A 191 -18.10 -24.45 -11.20
C SER A 191 -19.19 -25.14 -10.36
N SER A 192 -19.95 -24.38 -9.57
CA SER A 192 -20.97 -24.94 -8.67
C SER A 192 -22.34 -24.38 -9.02
N ASP A 193 -23.38 -25.22 -8.97
CA ASP A 193 -24.76 -24.83 -9.29
C ASP A 193 -25.62 -24.49 -8.06
N ASN A 194 -25.21 -24.94 -6.87
CA ASN A 194 -25.95 -24.75 -5.63
C ASN A 194 -25.03 -24.56 -4.41
N ALA A 195 -25.62 -24.22 -3.26
CA ALA A 195 -24.89 -23.94 -2.03
C ALA A 195 -24.03 -25.13 -1.55
N LYS A 196 -24.56 -26.36 -1.60
CA LYS A 196 -23.83 -27.57 -1.16
C LYS A 196 -22.65 -27.90 -2.06
N ALA A 197 -22.84 -27.77 -3.41
CA ALA A 197 -21.75 -27.94 -4.37
C ALA A 197 -20.66 -26.88 -4.19
N PHE A 198 -21.05 -25.64 -3.98
CA PHE A 198 -20.10 -24.54 -3.72
C PHE A 198 -19.32 -24.76 -2.41
N GLN A 199 -19.99 -25.13 -1.34
CA GLN A 199 -19.33 -25.45 -0.06
C GLN A 199 -18.28 -26.57 -0.24
N ARG A 200 -18.65 -27.67 -0.91
CA ARG A 200 -17.73 -28.78 -1.19
C ARG A 200 -16.56 -28.36 -2.07
N SER A 201 -16.81 -27.56 -3.08
CA SER A 201 -15.75 -27.03 -3.98
C SER A 201 -14.73 -26.16 -3.24
N LEU A 202 -15.19 -25.35 -2.26
CA LEU A 202 -14.32 -24.57 -1.38
C LEU A 202 -13.50 -25.48 -0.45
N GLU A 203 -14.16 -26.48 0.16
CA GLU A 203 -13.51 -27.41 1.09
C GLU A 203 -12.42 -28.26 0.40
N ASP A 204 -12.63 -28.67 -0.85
CA ASP A 204 -11.63 -29.35 -1.68
C ASP A 204 -10.36 -28.49 -1.92
N ARG A 205 -10.47 -27.17 -1.70
CA ARG A 205 -9.37 -26.21 -1.80
C ARG A 205 -8.92 -25.65 -0.46
N SER A 206 -9.22 -26.37 0.63
CA SER A 206 -8.87 -25.98 2.01
C SER A 206 -9.48 -24.64 2.44
N MET A 207 -10.65 -24.31 1.91
CA MET A 207 -11.45 -23.16 2.29
C MET A 207 -12.81 -23.61 2.79
N HIS A 208 -13.33 -22.95 3.80
CA HIS A 208 -14.60 -23.28 4.43
C HIS A 208 -15.55 -22.09 4.39
N LEU A 209 -16.81 -22.36 4.03
CA LEU A 209 -17.87 -21.35 4.06
C LEU A 209 -18.38 -21.20 5.51
N ALA A 210 -18.49 -19.96 5.96
CA ALA A 210 -18.98 -19.64 7.31
C ALA A 210 -19.81 -18.36 7.31
N ILE A 211 -20.56 -18.14 8.40
CA ILE A 211 -21.24 -16.89 8.67
C ILE A 211 -20.36 -16.02 9.57
N GLY A 212 -20.08 -14.82 9.11
CA GLY A 212 -19.39 -13.77 9.87
C GLY A 212 -20.34 -12.96 10.74
N ASP A 213 -19.75 -12.03 11.47
CA ASP A 213 -20.44 -11.12 12.36
C ASP A 213 -21.61 -10.40 11.72
N ARG A 214 -22.46 -9.96 11.59
CA ARG A 214 -23.52 -9.26 10.81
C ARG A 214 -24.18 -10.13 9.74
N ARG A 215 -24.22 -11.45 9.95
CA ARG A 215 -24.82 -12.42 9.00
C ARG A 215 -24.29 -12.29 7.57
N SER A 216 -23.00 -12.00 7.42
CA SER A 216 -22.32 -11.92 6.15
C SER A 216 -21.61 -13.23 5.84
N PHE A 217 -21.66 -13.67 4.58
CA PHE A 217 -20.91 -14.85 4.15
C PHE A 217 -19.41 -14.57 4.10
N VAL A 218 -18.64 -15.45 4.69
CA VAL A 218 -17.18 -15.38 4.71
C VAL A 218 -16.58 -16.74 4.31
N ILE A 219 -15.34 -16.67 3.81
CA ILE A 219 -14.51 -17.85 3.57
C ILE A 219 -13.46 -17.89 4.69
N VAL A 220 -13.30 -19.04 5.32
CA VAL A 220 -12.26 -19.32 6.31
C VAL A 220 -11.27 -20.28 5.69
N ASP A 221 -9.97 -19.92 5.66
CA ASP A 221 -8.94 -20.81 5.15
C ASP A 221 -8.37 -21.73 6.25
N SER A 222 -7.65 -22.76 5.84
CA SER A 222 -7.02 -23.74 6.76
C SER A 222 -5.92 -23.14 7.66
N LEU A 223 -5.53 -21.89 7.45
CA LEU A 223 -4.55 -21.16 8.28
C LEU A 223 -5.22 -20.17 9.23
N GLY A 224 -6.57 -20.14 9.25
CA GLY A 224 -7.38 -19.26 10.10
C GLY A 224 -7.71 -17.90 9.52
N GLY A 225 -7.33 -17.63 8.26
CA GLY A 225 -7.67 -16.38 7.56
C GLY A 225 -9.16 -16.31 7.23
N VAL A 226 -9.79 -15.15 7.43
CA VAL A 226 -11.24 -14.92 7.22
C VAL A 226 -11.42 -13.87 6.14
N TYR A 227 -12.15 -14.17 5.08
CA TYR A 227 -12.30 -13.31 3.90
C TYR A 227 -13.77 -13.14 3.53
N SER A 228 -14.19 -11.91 3.24
CA SER A 228 -15.57 -11.62 2.83
C SER A 228 -15.87 -12.26 1.47
N LEU A 229 -16.83 -13.16 1.40
CA LEU A 229 -17.23 -13.85 0.17
C LEU A 229 -17.75 -12.87 -0.91
N PRO A 230 -18.67 -11.92 -0.63
CA PRO A 230 -19.11 -10.95 -1.65
C PRO A 230 -17.95 -10.14 -2.24
N LYS A 231 -16.97 -9.75 -1.43
CA LYS A 231 -15.76 -9.03 -1.90
C LYS A 231 -14.84 -9.94 -2.72
N ALA A 232 -14.67 -11.20 -2.32
CA ALA A 232 -13.85 -12.15 -3.05
C ALA A 232 -14.44 -12.44 -4.45
N LEU A 233 -15.76 -12.52 -4.55
CA LEU A 233 -16.48 -12.72 -5.81
C LEU A 233 -16.65 -11.44 -6.65
N ASP A 234 -16.51 -10.25 -6.05
CA ASP A 234 -16.83 -8.95 -6.64
C ASP A 234 -18.32 -8.84 -7.08
N ILE A 235 -19.23 -9.38 -6.25
CA ILE A 235 -20.69 -9.35 -6.46
C ILE A 235 -21.41 -8.79 -5.23
N LYS A 236 -22.67 -8.42 -5.39
CA LYS A 236 -23.47 -7.87 -4.28
C LYS A 236 -23.86 -8.97 -3.29
N THR A 237 -23.94 -8.63 -2.02
CA THR A 237 -24.39 -9.54 -0.94
C THR A 237 -25.76 -10.13 -1.25
N LYS A 238 -26.65 -9.39 -1.93
CA LYS A 238 -27.97 -9.88 -2.35
C LYS A 238 -27.85 -11.09 -3.31
N GLU A 239 -26.89 -11.04 -4.24
CA GLU A 239 -26.65 -12.12 -5.22
C GLU A 239 -26.08 -13.36 -4.53
N VAL A 240 -25.20 -13.17 -3.55
CA VAL A 240 -24.70 -14.27 -2.73
C VAL A 240 -25.82 -14.95 -1.97
N ARG A 241 -26.71 -14.16 -1.33
CA ARG A 241 -27.88 -14.67 -0.59
C ARG A 241 -28.89 -15.37 -1.50
N ALA A 242 -29.10 -14.87 -2.68
CA ALA A 242 -30.03 -15.49 -3.64
C ALA A 242 -29.63 -16.94 -3.95
N ARG A 243 -28.33 -17.25 -3.95
CA ARG A 243 -27.79 -18.58 -4.24
C ARG A 243 -27.56 -19.45 -3.02
N LEU A 244 -27.09 -18.85 -1.91
CA LEU A 244 -26.70 -19.58 -0.69
C LEU A 244 -27.79 -19.61 0.38
N GLY A 245 -28.90 -18.89 0.20
CA GLY A 245 -29.96 -18.75 1.21
C GLY A 245 -29.56 -17.78 2.32
N ASP A 246 -30.11 -17.99 3.50
CA ASP A 246 -29.82 -17.20 4.71
C ASP A 246 -28.55 -17.64 5.46
N GLY A 247 -28.02 -18.82 5.13
CA GLY A 247 -26.83 -19.38 5.76
C GLY A 247 -27.05 -19.94 7.17
N ALA A 248 -28.30 -20.21 7.57
CA ALA A 248 -28.62 -20.69 8.92
C ALA A 248 -27.92 -22.01 9.30
N GLU A 249 -27.63 -22.86 8.32
CA GLU A 249 -26.92 -24.14 8.52
C GLU A 249 -25.39 -23.99 8.53
N LEU A 250 -24.85 -22.81 8.26
CA LEU A 250 -23.40 -22.60 8.21
C LEU A 250 -22.83 -22.32 9.60
N PRO A 251 -21.64 -22.84 9.90
CA PRO A 251 -20.96 -22.53 11.14
C PRO A 251 -20.59 -21.05 11.22
N ASN A 252 -20.50 -20.50 12.42
CA ASN A 252 -19.85 -19.21 12.62
C ASN A 252 -18.33 -19.35 12.41
N VAL A 253 -17.63 -18.21 12.37
CA VAL A 253 -16.17 -18.20 12.11
C VAL A 253 -15.38 -19.03 13.12
N GLN A 254 -15.72 -18.94 14.42
CA GLN A 254 -15.01 -19.65 15.49
C GLN A 254 -15.22 -21.17 15.38
N ASP A 255 -16.45 -21.60 15.14
CA ASP A 255 -16.75 -23.01 14.93
C ASP A 255 -16.10 -23.56 13.67
N ALA A 256 -16.09 -22.79 12.58
CA ALA A 256 -15.38 -23.17 11.36
C ALA A 256 -13.85 -23.33 11.61
N GLN A 257 -13.24 -22.39 12.32
CA GLN A 257 -11.83 -22.46 12.69
C GLN A 257 -11.52 -23.67 13.61
N ARG A 258 -12.42 -23.96 14.57
CA ARG A 258 -12.29 -25.13 15.45
C ARG A 258 -12.39 -26.43 14.65
N GLN A 259 -13.39 -26.59 13.79
CA GLN A 259 -13.55 -27.76 12.92
C GLN A 259 -12.35 -27.98 11.99
N ILE A 260 -11.80 -26.91 11.44
CA ILE A 260 -10.54 -26.97 10.65
C ILE A 260 -9.39 -27.44 11.54
N GLY A 261 -9.26 -26.87 12.74
CA GLY A 261 -8.20 -27.21 13.69
C GLY A 261 -8.24 -28.68 14.14
N GLU A 262 -9.42 -29.23 14.37
CA GLU A 262 -9.61 -30.63 14.75
C GLU A 262 -9.22 -31.62 13.62
N ARG A 263 -9.39 -31.21 12.38
CA ARG A 263 -9.02 -32.03 11.20
C ARG A 263 -7.53 -31.99 10.88
N LEU A 264 -6.78 -31.02 11.38
CA LEU A 264 -5.33 -30.94 11.19
C LEU A 264 -4.61 -31.87 12.12
N THR A 265 -3.92 -32.88 11.58
CA THR A 265 -3.09 -33.79 12.38
C THR A 265 -1.90 -33.06 13.02
N PRO A 266 -1.36 -33.53 14.15
CA PRO A 266 -0.15 -32.94 14.75
C PRO A 266 1.04 -32.87 13.78
N ALA A 267 1.19 -33.85 12.90
CA ALA A 267 2.23 -33.87 11.87
C ALA A 267 2.07 -32.74 10.86
N MET A 268 0.84 -32.47 10.42
CA MET A 268 0.56 -31.35 9.50
C MET A 268 0.81 -29.99 10.14
N ARG A 269 0.42 -29.80 11.40
CA ARG A 269 0.73 -28.57 12.16
C ARG A 269 2.24 -28.35 12.24
N LYS A 270 2.98 -29.39 12.62
CA LYS A 270 4.46 -29.35 12.69
C LYS A 270 5.08 -29.00 11.33
N HIS A 271 4.56 -29.53 10.23
CA HIS A 271 5.06 -29.23 8.89
C HIS A 271 4.79 -27.76 8.49
N ILE A 272 3.59 -27.21 8.79
CA ILE A 272 3.25 -25.80 8.57
C ILE A 272 4.20 -24.90 9.37
N GLU A 273 4.43 -25.20 10.64
CA GLU A 273 5.34 -24.44 11.51
C GLU A 273 6.78 -24.49 11.01
N ALA A 274 7.25 -25.68 10.62
CA ALA A 274 8.59 -25.85 10.05
C ALA A 274 8.79 -25.05 8.76
N SER A 275 7.79 -25.03 7.86
CA SER A 275 7.82 -24.23 6.65
C SER A 275 7.86 -22.71 6.94
N ARG A 276 7.07 -22.25 7.90
CA ARG A 276 7.09 -20.85 8.35
C ARG A 276 8.42 -20.46 8.96
N LYS A 277 8.99 -21.33 9.81
CA LYS A 277 10.30 -21.10 10.43
C LYS A 277 11.41 -21.05 9.37
N ALA A 278 11.45 -22.00 8.46
CA ALA A 278 12.44 -22.04 7.39
C ALA A 278 12.42 -20.77 6.50
N PHE A 279 11.23 -20.24 6.25
CA PHE A 279 11.10 -18.95 5.56
C PHE A 279 11.62 -17.79 6.40
N ALA A 280 11.20 -17.71 7.67
CA ALA A 280 11.63 -16.64 8.57
C ALA A 280 13.15 -16.61 8.71
N ASP A 281 13.79 -17.77 8.81
CA ASP A 281 15.25 -17.89 8.92
C ASP A 281 15.98 -17.44 7.64
N LYS A 282 15.43 -17.72 6.45
CA LYS A 282 15.95 -17.24 5.17
C LYS A 282 15.68 -15.75 4.95
N PHE A 283 14.57 -15.24 5.45
CA PHE A 283 14.18 -13.84 5.26
C PHE A 283 14.91 -12.88 6.20
N ARG A 284 15.25 -13.33 7.42
CA ARG A 284 15.90 -12.51 8.47
C ARG A 284 17.15 -11.78 7.98
N PRO A 285 18.18 -12.45 7.41
CA PRO A 285 19.39 -11.77 6.99
C PRO A 285 19.13 -10.74 5.89
N MET A 286 18.18 -10.98 4.98
CA MET A 286 17.80 -10.02 3.95
C MET A 286 17.07 -8.80 4.54
N ALA A 287 16.25 -9.01 5.57
CA ALA A 287 15.57 -7.93 6.27
C ALA A 287 16.56 -7.06 7.05
N GLU A 288 17.55 -7.66 7.70
CA GLU A 288 18.64 -6.96 8.39
C GLU A 288 19.51 -6.15 7.42
N GLN A 289 19.92 -6.76 6.31
CA GLN A 289 20.67 -6.08 5.24
C GLN A 289 19.86 -4.90 4.67
N LYS A 290 18.56 -5.08 4.43
CA LYS A 290 17.68 -4.00 3.98
C LYS A 290 17.64 -2.85 4.98
N ALA A 291 17.49 -3.14 6.28
CA ALA A 291 17.45 -2.13 7.33
C ALA A 291 18.77 -1.36 7.41
N GLN A 292 19.90 -2.06 7.37
CA GLN A 292 21.24 -1.46 7.40
C GLN A 292 21.49 -0.57 6.17
N THR A 293 21.21 -1.05 4.96
CA THR A 293 21.33 -0.26 3.74
C THR A 293 20.44 0.98 3.78
N THR A 294 19.21 0.84 4.27
CA THR A 294 18.31 1.99 4.40
C THR A 294 18.85 3.03 5.36
N GLN A 295 19.44 2.62 6.47
CA GLN A 295 20.06 3.53 7.43
C GLN A 295 21.25 4.28 6.82
N GLN A 296 22.16 3.58 6.16
CA GLN A 296 23.32 4.18 5.47
C GLN A 296 22.87 5.20 4.41
N HIS A 297 21.83 4.89 3.65
CA HIS A 297 21.29 5.80 2.65
C HIS A 297 20.68 7.05 3.26
N ARG A 298 19.99 6.93 4.41
CA ARG A 298 19.44 8.08 5.15
C ARG A 298 20.55 8.99 5.66
N GLU A 299 21.62 8.43 6.21
CA GLU A 299 22.78 9.17 6.68
C GLU A 299 23.47 9.92 5.55
N ALA A 300 23.69 9.26 4.40
CA ALA A 300 24.26 9.89 3.21
C ALA A 300 23.41 11.07 2.69
N ARG A 301 22.08 10.95 2.67
CA ARG A 301 21.18 12.04 2.27
C ARG A 301 21.23 13.22 3.25
N ARG A 302 21.21 12.94 4.56
CA ARG A 302 21.35 14.00 5.58
C ARG A 302 22.69 14.74 5.46
N ALA A 303 23.76 14.00 5.22
CA ALA A 303 25.09 14.62 5.03
C ALA A 303 25.09 15.54 3.79
N LEU A 304 24.48 15.10 2.68
CA LEU A 304 24.35 15.92 1.48
C LEU A 304 23.48 17.16 1.73
N GLU A 305 22.35 17.02 2.41
CA GLU A 305 21.48 18.15 2.77
C GLU A 305 22.19 19.19 3.63
N LEU A 306 22.92 18.73 4.64
CA LEU A 306 23.71 19.63 5.51
C LEU A 306 24.81 20.35 4.71
N LYS A 307 25.53 19.64 3.85
CA LYS A 307 26.52 20.22 2.95
C LYS A 307 25.89 21.31 2.07
N GLN A 308 24.78 21.00 1.42
CA GLN A 308 24.07 21.92 0.52
C GLN A 308 23.47 23.13 1.28
N ALA A 309 23.01 22.94 2.53
CA ALA A 309 22.56 24.03 3.38
C ALA A 309 23.71 24.99 3.70
N ASN A 310 24.86 24.47 4.15
CA ASN A 310 26.04 25.27 4.42
C ASN A 310 26.54 26.02 3.18
N GLU A 311 26.52 25.39 2.01
CA GLU A 311 26.91 26.03 0.75
C GLU A 311 25.95 27.17 0.38
N ARG A 312 24.64 27.02 0.57
CA ARG A 312 23.65 28.09 0.36
C ARG A 312 23.86 29.25 1.31
N ASP A 313 24.10 28.98 2.60
CA ASP A 313 24.33 30.01 3.60
C ASP A 313 25.59 30.81 3.29
N ASN A 314 26.68 30.12 2.91
CA ASN A 314 27.91 30.80 2.51
C ASN A 314 27.72 31.66 1.25
N GLN A 315 27.03 31.15 0.23
CA GLN A 315 26.70 31.90 -0.97
C GLN A 315 25.83 33.13 -0.66
N ALA A 316 24.84 32.99 0.22
CA ALA A 316 23.99 34.12 0.65
C ALA A 316 24.82 35.20 1.37
N ARG A 317 25.74 34.80 2.28
CA ARG A 317 26.66 35.73 2.95
C ARG A 317 27.58 36.44 1.98
N GLU A 318 28.17 35.72 1.01
CA GLU A 318 29.00 36.29 -0.03
C GLU A 318 28.22 37.27 -0.92
N ALA A 319 27.02 36.89 -1.37
CA ALA A 319 26.17 37.77 -2.15
C ALA A 319 25.83 39.05 -1.39
N GLN A 320 25.51 38.92 -0.08
CA GLN A 320 25.25 40.09 0.79
C GLN A 320 26.47 40.98 0.96
N SER A 321 27.69 40.39 1.11
CA SER A 321 28.93 41.15 1.29
C SER A 321 29.32 41.93 0.05
N ARG A 322 29.02 41.41 -1.14
CA ARG A 322 29.27 42.09 -2.44
C ARG A 322 28.36 43.27 -2.70
N MET A 323 27.19 43.33 -2.03
CA MET A 323 26.22 44.43 -2.22
C MET A 323 26.73 45.73 -1.59
N PRO A 324 26.89 46.81 -2.38
CA PRO A 324 27.43 48.06 -1.88
C PRO A 324 26.45 48.76 -0.90
N ARG A 325 27.01 49.25 0.21
CA ARG A 325 26.29 49.95 1.26
C ARG A 325 26.62 51.46 1.29
N GLY A 326 25.81 52.25 1.96
CA GLY A 326 26.03 53.70 2.11
C GLY A 326 25.92 54.50 0.78
N LEU A 327 26.69 55.58 0.67
CA LEU A 327 26.65 56.47 -0.51
C LEU A 327 27.01 55.74 -1.83
N ARG A 328 27.88 54.76 -1.78
CA ARG A 328 28.24 53.93 -2.92
C ARG A 328 27.05 53.04 -3.38
N GLY A 329 26.23 52.57 -2.42
CA GLY A 329 25.01 51.87 -2.72
C GLY A 329 23.94 52.72 -3.42
N LEU A 330 23.83 53.98 -2.98
CA LEU A 330 22.92 54.96 -3.58
C LEU A 330 23.33 55.29 -5.04
N TRP A 331 24.62 55.48 -5.29
CA TRP A 331 25.16 55.73 -6.63
C TRP A 331 24.95 54.52 -7.57
N ASN A 332 25.14 53.31 -7.08
CA ASN A 332 24.92 52.08 -7.85
C ASN A 332 23.45 51.85 -8.19
N ARG A 333 22.51 52.33 -7.36
CA ARG A 333 21.07 52.31 -7.67
C ARG A 333 20.72 53.25 -8.79
N ILE A 334 21.29 54.47 -8.80
CA ILE A 334 21.04 55.49 -9.84
C ILE A 334 21.68 55.05 -11.19
N THR A 335 22.82 54.42 -11.18
CA THR A 335 23.54 53.96 -12.39
C THR A 335 23.07 52.59 -12.91
N GLY A 336 22.09 51.93 -12.27
CA GLY A 336 21.58 50.62 -12.68
C GLY A 336 22.48 49.44 -12.29
N ARG A 337 23.74 49.65 -11.83
CA ARG A 337 24.69 48.60 -11.42
C ARG A 337 24.18 47.74 -10.25
N TYR A 338 23.35 48.31 -9.37
CA TYR A 338 22.72 47.55 -8.30
C TYR A 338 21.78 46.46 -8.82
N GLN A 339 21.01 46.75 -9.86
CA GLN A 339 20.12 45.77 -10.47
C GLN A 339 20.87 44.68 -11.22
N GLU A 340 21.97 45.05 -11.88
CA GLU A 340 22.85 44.09 -12.57
C GLU A 340 23.47 43.12 -11.58
N MET A 341 24.09 43.59 -10.49
CA MET A 341 24.62 42.75 -9.41
C MET A 341 23.54 41.84 -8.75
N ARG A 342 22.33 42.35 -8.60
CA ARG A 342 21.22 41.59 -8.09
C ARG A 342 20.86 40.45 -9.05
N ARG A 343 20.72 40.71 -10.36
CA ARG A 343 20.46 39.67 -11.37
C ARG A 343 21.58 38.63 -11.45
N GLU A 344 22.84 39.04 -11.35
CA GLU A 344 23.97 38.09 -11.28
C GLU A 344 23.90 37.19 -10.06
N ASN A 345 23.58 37.73 -8.86
CA ASN A 345 23.41 36.95 -7.64
C ASN A 345 22.22 35.99 -7.74
N GLU A 346 21.08 36.42 -8.31
CA GLU A 346 19.91 35.59 -8.56
C GLU A 346 20.24 34.44 -9.53
N ALA A 347 20.93 34.74 -10.64
CA ALA A 347 21.37 33.72 -11.61
C ALA A 347 22.34 32.71 -10.99
N ALA A 348 23.29 33.18 -10.18
CA ALA A 348 24.24 32.31 -9.47
C ALA A 348 23.52 31.40 -8.44
N ALA A 349 22.51 31.94 -7.72
CA ALA A 349 21.70 31.16 -6.78
C ALA A 349 20.88 30.10 -7.52
N ASP A 350 20.29 30.42 -8.65
CA ASP A 350 19.52 29.47 -9.47
C ASP A 350 20.40 28.37 -10.07
N ALA A 351 21.60 28.73 -10.57
CA ALA A 351 22.58 27.77 -11.06
C ALA A 351 23.00 26.79 -9.95
N LYS A 352 23.27 27.30 -8.74
CA LYS A 352 23.63 26.48 -7.58
C LYS A 352 22.48 25.57 -7.14
N ARG A 353 21.25 26.07 -7.17
CA ARG A 353 20.06 25.26 -6.88
C ARG A 353 19.93 24.09 -7.85
N LYS A 354 20.05 24.35 -9.16
CA LYS A 354 20.03 23.30 -10.18
C LYS A 354 21.15 22.26 -9.97
N GLN A 355 22.34 22.72 -9.61
CA GLN A 355 23.45 21.80 -9.27
C GLN A 355 23.11 20.92 -8.09
N HIS A 356 22.59 21.48 -6.98
CA HIS A 356 22.19 20.75 -5.79
C HIS A 356 21.08 19.73 -6.09
N ASP A 357 20.11 20.09 -6.92
CA ASP A 357 19.02 19.18 -7.33
C ASP A 357 19.57 18.02 -8.15
N SER A 358 20.52 18.28 -9.06
CA SER A 358 21.19 17.24 -9.83
C SER A 358 22.00 16.29 -8.95
N GLU A 359 22.77 16.81 -7.98
CA GLU A 359 23.55 16.00 -7.02
C GLU A 359 22.61 15.12 -6.17
N ARG A 360 21.49 15.70 -5.69
CA ARG A 360 20.49 14.96 -4.94
C ARG A 360 19.87 13.85 -5.77
N GLN A 361 19.48 14.14 -7.01
CA GLN A 361 18.89 13.16 -7.90
C GLN A 361 19.87 12.02 -8.23
N ALA A 362 21.14 12.33 -8.51
CA ALA A 362 22.19 11.34 -8.76
C ALA A 362 22.39 10.40 -7.56
N LEU A 363 22.40 10.95 -6.34
CA LEU A 363 22.49 10.15 -5.11
C LEU A 363 21.27 9.22 -4.96
N ILE A 364 20.05 9.72 -5.20
CA ILE A 364 18.83 8.94 -5.15
C ILE A 364 18.87 7.77 -6.14
N GLU A 365 19.28 8.01 -7.36
CA GLU A 365 19.38 6.99 -8.42
C GLU A 365 20.40 5.91 -8.08
N SER A 366 21.59 6.31 -7.64
CA SER A 366 22.63 5.38 -7.17
C SER A 366 22.12 4.49 -6.03
N GLN A 367 21.45 5.06 -5.04
CA GLN A 367 20.87 4.32 -3.92
C GLN A 367 19.74 3.38 -4.35
N ARG A 368 18.94 3.77 -5.32
CA ARG A 368 17.89 2.90 -5.89
C ARG A 368 18.50 1.71 -6.60
N GLU A 369 19.56 1.91 -7.37
CA GLU A 369 20.26 0.82 -8.06
C GLU A 369 20.88 -0.17 -7.07
N GLN A 370 21.54 0.31 -6.01
CA GLN A 370 22.09 -0.55 -4.94
C GLN A 370 21.01 -1.42 -4.27
N ARG A 371 19.77 -0.90 -4.10
CA ARG A 371 18.66 -1.64 -3.50
C ARG A 371 17.99 -2.62 -4.46
N ARG A 372 18.13 -2.44 -5.77
CA ARG A 372 17.42 -3.23 -6.78
C ARG A 372 17.74 -4.72 -6.68
N ALA A 373 19.00 -5.08 -6.53
CA ALA A 373 19.43 -6.48 -6.42
C ALA A 373 18.83 -7.17 -5.18
N LEU A 374 18.94 -6.54 -4.02
CA LEU A 374 18.36 -7.06 -2.77
C LEU A 374 16.84 -7.18 -2.85
N GLN A 375 16.18 -6.20 -3.43
CA GLN A 375 14.73 -6.21 -3.61
C GLN A 375 14.28 -7.35 -4.53
N SER A 376 15.03 -7.63 -5.60
CA SER A 376 14.77 -8.77 -6.50
C SER A 376 14.91 -10.12 -5.75
N GLN A 377 15.94 -10.26 -4.92
CA GLN A 377 16.13 -11.48 -4.09
C GLN A 377 14.98 -11.66 -3.11
N ILE A 378 14.55 -10.59 -2.43
CA ILE A 378 13.40 -10.61 -1.51
C ILE A 378 12.11 -10.98 -2.25
N ALA A 379 11.87 -10.42 -3.43
CA ALA A 379 10.71 -10.74 -4.25
C ALA A 379 10.70 -12.21 -4.69
N SER A 380 11.85 -12.74 -5.15
CA SER A 380 12.02 -14.16 -5.49
C SER A 380 11.75 -15.08 -4.31
N LEU A 381 12.29 -14.76 -3.12
CA LEU A 381 12.06 -15.56 -1.91
C LEU A 381 10.58 -15.58 -1.53
N ARG A 382 9.91 -14.42 -1.55
CA ARG A 382 8.47 -14.32 -1.28
C ARG A 382 7.63 -15.11 -2.29
N LYS A 383 8.00 -15.07 -3.57
CA LYS A 383 7.33 -15.85 -4.63
C LYS A 383 7.44 -17.35 -4.37
N ARG A 384 8.64 -17.87 -4.10
CA ARG A 384 8.86 -19.29 -3.76
C ARG A 384 8.07 -19.71 -2.53
N GLN A 385 8.01 -18.86 -1.50
CA GLN A 385 7.20 -19.16 -0.31
C GLN A 385 5.71 -19.23 -0.65
N ALA A 386 5.20 -18.30 -1.44
CA ALA A 386 3.80 -18.33 -1.87
C ALA A 386 3.48 -19.63 -2.64
N GLU A 387 4.37 -20.06 -3.52
CA GLU A 387 4.24 -21.32 -4.27
C GLU A 387 4.24 -22.54 -3.32
N GLN A 388 5.17 -22.60 -2.36
CA GLN A 388 5.23 -23.68 -1.35
C GLN A 388 3.97 -23.72 -0.46
N LEU A 389 3.44 -22.55 -0.08
CA LEU A 389 2.20 -22.48 0.68
C LEU A 389 0.99 -22.93 -0.15
N LEU A 390 0.98 -22.68 -1.46
CA LEU A 390 -0.05 -23.17 -2.36
C LEU A 390 -0.01 -24.69 -2.51
N GLU A 391 1.18 -25.28 -2.64
CA GLU A 391 1.35 -26.73 -2.67
C GLU A 391 0.88 -27.37 -1.37
N LEU A 392 1.35 -26.85 -0.23
CA LEU A 392 0.93 -27.33 1.09
C LEU A 392 -0.60 -27.30 1.26
N ARG A 393 -1.28 -26.29 0.74
CA ARG A 393 -2.74 -26.22 0.79
C ARG A 393 -3.43 -27.23 -0.12
N ARG A 394 -2.88 -27.48 -1.30
CA ARG A 394 -3.39 -28.52 -2.20
C ARG A 394 -3.28 -29.87 -1.53
N ASP A 395 -2.18 -30.16 -0.85
CA ASP A 395 -1.97 -31.40 -0.13
C ASP A 395 -2.90 -31.52 1.10
N LEU A 396 -3.10 -30.42 1.84
CA LEU A 396 -4.10 -30.35 2.92
C LEU A 396 -5.51 -30.61 2.39
N GLY A 397 -5.90 -30.02 1.26
CA GLY A 397 -7.19 -30.25 0.62
C GLY A 397 -7.39 -31.69 0.20
N ARG A 398 -6.37 -32.31 -0.42
CA ARG A 398 -6.38 -33.74 -0.80
C ARG A 398 -6.51 -34.63 0.43
N PHE A 399 -5.76 -34.38 1.49
CA PHE A 399 -5.84 -35.13 2.73
C PHE A 399 -7.23 -35.03 3.39
N LEU A 400 -7.79 -33.84 3.50
CA LEU A 400 -9.13 -33.61 4.05
C LEU A 400 -10.24 -34.28 3.20
N LYS A 401 -10.03 -34.40 1.90
CA LYS A 401 -10.91 -35.15 1.00
C LYS A 401 -10.81 -36.67 1.23
N LEU A 402 -9.59 -37.18 1.33
CA LEU A 402 -9.35 -38.60 1.61
C LEU A 402 -9.85 -39.03 3.00
N SER A 403 -9.68 -38.20 4.02
CA SER A 403 -10.19 -38.48 5.37
C SER A 403 -11.72 -38.52 5.47
N ARG A 404 -12.44 -37.93 4.50
CA ARG A 404 -13.90 -38.06 4.38
C ARG A 404 -14.37 -39.32 3.69
N SER A 405 -13.54 -39.88 2.82
CA SER A 405 -13.89 -41.08 2.06
C SER A 405 -13.60 -42.38 2.79
N VAL A 406 -12.95 -42.32 3.96
CA VAL A 406 -12.79 -43.49 4.83
C VAL A 406 -14.03 -43.62 5.72
N PRO A 407 -14.89 -44.65 5.56
CA PRO A 407 -16.06 -44.83 6.42
C PRO A 407 -15.61 -45.08 7.86
N GLN A 408 -16.37 -44.54 8.82
CA GLN A 408 -16.18 -44.72 10.28
C GLN A 408 -16.33 -46.19 10.78
N GLN A 409 -16.24 -47.18 9.92
CA GLN A 409 -16.46 -48.59 10.27
C GLN A 409 -15.31 -49.25 11.00
N GLN A 410 -14.21 -48.59 11.29
CA GLN A 410 -13.09 -49.21 12.00
C GLN A 410 -13.00 -48.93 13.51
N THR A 411 -13.76 -47.98 14.03
CA THR A 411 -13.76 -47.69 15.47
C THR A 411 -14.72 -48.59 16.29
N GLU A 412 -15.69 -49.25 15.67
CA GLU A 412 -16.59 -50.17 16.39
C GLU A 412 -16.06 -51.61 16.53
N ARG A 413 -14.96 -51.98 15.88
CA ARG A 413 -14.36 -53.30 16.01
C ARG A 413 -13.36 -53.43 17.17
N ALA A 414 -12.92 -52.37 17.80
CA ALA A 414 -11.99 -52.43 18.92
C ALA A 414 -12.67 -52.68 20.28
N ASP A 415 -13.99 -52.43 20.40
CA ASP A 415 -14.71 -52.60 21.67
C ASP A 415 -15.44 -53.93 21.83
N ARG A 416 -15.30 -54.87 20.90
CA ARG A 416 -15.74 -56.28 21.09
C ARG A 416 -14.54 -57.17 21.37
N ALA A 417 -13.95 -57.06 22.55
CA ALA A 417 -13.13 -58.11 23.12
C ALA A 417 -14.04 -59.26 23.59
N PRO A 418 -13.77 -60.52 23.26
CA PRO A 418 -14.59 -61.62 23.70
C PRO A 418 -14.43 -61.79 25.21
N GLN A 419 -15.54 -61.70 25.96
CA GLN A 419 -15.63 -62.13 27.35
C GLN A 419 -15.33 -63.62 27.39
N ARG A 420 -14.19 -64.01 27.94
CA ARG A 420 -13.88 -65.37 28.28
C ARG A 420 -14.82 -65.81 29.39
N GLY A 421 -15.70 -66.80 29.07
CA GLY A 421 -16.59 -67.45 30.00
C GLY A 421 -15.80 -68.14 31.09
N ARG A 422 -16.16 -67.98 32.35
CA ARG A 422 -15.82 -68.78 33.49
C ARG A 422 -16.52 -70.15 33.33
N GLY A 423 -15.76 -71.24 33.21
CA GLY A 423 -16.27 -72.56 33.33
C GLY A 423 -16.53 -72.91 34.80
N PRO A 424 -17.41 -73.86 35.05
CA PRO A 424 -17.84 -74.17 36.40
C PRO A 424 -16.82 -75.01 37.18
N ASP A 425 -16.71 -74.67 38.47
CA ASP A 425 -16.00 -75.50 39.49
C ASP A 425 -16.60 -76.92 39.58
N HIS A 426 -15.71 -77.89 39.50
CA HIS A 426 -16.00 -79.24 40.02
C HIS A 426 -15.07 -79.57 41.19
N GLU A 427 -15.69 -79.66 42.36
CA GLU A 427 -15.15 -80.33 43.54
C GLU A 427 -14.72 -81.75 43.23
N ARG A 428 -13.51 -82.12 43.61
CA ARG A 428 -13.14 -83.17 44.54
C ARG A 428 -11.64 -83.15 44.80
#